data_54710a61e6777e78b7e5397e7ecc0a04
#
_entry.id   54710a61e6777e78b7e5397e7ecc0a04
#
_cell.length_a   1.000
_cell.length_b   1.000
_cell.length_c   1.000
_cell.angle_alpha   90.00
_cell.angle_beta   90.00
_cell.angle_gamma   90.00
#
_symmetry.space_group_name_H-M   'P 1'
#
loop_
_entity.id
_entity.type
_entity.pdbx_description
1 polymer ?
#
loop_
_entity_poly.entity_id
_entity_poly.type
_entity_poly.pdbx_seq_one_letter_code
_entity_poly.pdbx_strand_id
1 'polypeptide(L)'
;MVTFMEKTTRNIITRKSIEEKLRSDNRASLKVSALAFFAAALVGILWVVFFIPSFFKAPNFGFGVLFFLFAIVGTVPAWVMLAGFAKALIEYKHLKNGDIEIVTRPLLYKSQKEVRIYCNKRTRWQTRSFFHFEGFDELWASPEMYQNFTWGDEFYIVYYKGSKKVEKVFPLKMYEYRE
;
A
#
# COMPACT_ATOMS: atom_id res chain seq x y z
N MET A 1 -11.27 17.98 46.80
CA MET A 1 -11.21 18.00 45.35
C MET A 1 -10.73 16.60 44.91
N VAL A 2 -11.67 15.69 44.62
CA VAL A 2 -11.31 14.28 44.27
C VAL A 2 -11.09 14.26 42.77
N THR A 3 -9.83 14.15 42.37
CA THR A 3 -9.45 13.97 40.98
C THR A 3 -9.82 12.53 40.58
N PHE A 4 -10.95 12.36 39.92
CA PHE A 4 -11.26 11.11 39.25
C PHE A 4 -10.20 10.88 38.16
N MET A 5 -9.22 10.05 38.43
CA MET A 5 -8.39 9.44 37.40
C MET A 5 -9.31 8.50 36.61
N GLU A 6 -9.80 8.98 35.49
CA GLU A 6 -10.45 8.15 34.49
C GLU A 6 -9.43 7.11 34.02
N LYS A 7 -9.59 5.89 34.49
CA LYS A 7 -8.73 4.76 34.15
C LYS A 7 -9.04 4.41 32.68
N THR A 8 -8.39 5.13 31.78
CA THR A 8 -8.49 4.87 30.33
C THR A 8 -8.00 3.43 30.10
N THR A 9 -8.92 2.52 29.91
CA THR A 9 -8.63 1.11 29.61
C THR A 9 -7.94 1.06 28.25
N ARG A 10 -6.62 0.89 28.24
CA ARG A 10 -5.86 0.74 26.98
C ARG A 10 -6.20 -0.61 26.35
N ASN A 11 -6.39 -0.60 25.05
CA ASN A 11 -6.56 -1.84 24.30
C ASN A 11 -5.24 -2.61 24.25
N ILE A 12 -5.28 -3.88 24.62
CA ILE A 12 -4.09 -4.74 24.59
C ILE A 12 -3.87 -5.21 23.14
N ILE A 13 -2.69 -4.98 22.61
CA ILE A 13 -2.24 -5.53 21.33
C ILE A 13 -1.06 -6.48 21.58
N THR A 14 -1.07 -7.63 20.92
CA THR A 14 0.00 -8.59 20.95
C THR A 14 0.65 -8.73 19.59
N ARG A 15 1.92 -9.14 19.54
CA ARG A 15 2.61 -9.43 18.28
C ARG A 15 1.77 -10.37 17.40
N LYS A 16 1.21 -11.42 17.99
CA LYS A 16 0.37 -12.38 17.27
C LYS A 16 -0.87 -11.74 16.64
N SER A 17 -1.56 -10.86 17.35
CA SER A 17 -2.75 -10.16 16.83
C SER A 17 -2.41 -9.22 15.68
N ILE A 18 -1.25 -8.55 15.75
CA ILE A 18 -0.75 -7.70 14.68
C ILE A 18 -0.42 -8.54 13.44
N GLU A 19 0.32 -9.63 13.63
CA GLU A 19 0.68 -10.54 12.53
C GLU A 19 -0.54 -11.15 11.85
N GLU A 20 -1.53 -11.61 12.63
CA GLU A 20 -2.78 -12.16 12.08
C GLU A 20 -3.53 -11.12 11.24
N LYS A 21 -3.62 -9.88 11.74
CA LYS A 21 -4.27 -8.79 11.00
C LYS A 21 -3.51 -8.44 9.72
N LEU A 22 -2.17 -8.34 9.75
CA LEU A 22 -1.35 -8.11 8.57
C LEU A 22 -1.46 -9.26 7.57
N ARG A 23 -1.48 -10.52 8.04
CA ARG A 23 -1.68 -11.71 7.18
C ARG A 23 -3.04 -11.70 6.50
N SER A 24 -4.08 -11.32 7.21
CA SER A 24 -5.44 -11.19 6.65
C SER A 24 -5.47 -10.13 5.55
N ASP A 25 -4.96 -8.92 5.84
CA ASP A 25 -4.92 -7.80 4.90
C ASP A 25 -4.07 -8.16 3.65
N ASN A 26 -2.91 -8.78 3.85
CA ASN A 26 -2.02 -9.18 2.77
C ASN A 26 -2.59 -10.31 1.91
N ARG A 27 -3.26 -11.31 2.52
CA ARG A 27 -3.95 -12.37 1.74
C ARG A 27 -5.03 -11.80 0.84
N ALA A 28 -5.80 -10.82 1.32
CA ALA A 28 -6.81 -10.15 0.51
C ALA A 28 -6.16 -9.40 -0.66
N SER A 29 -5.11 -8.61 -0.37
CA SER A 29 -4.33 -7.89 -1.39
C SER A 29 -3.72 -8.84 -2.42
N LEU A 30 -3.12 -9.95 -1.98
CA LEU A 30 -2.52 -10.95 -2.86
C LEU A 30 -3.54 -11.60 -3.81
N LYS A 31 -4.72 -11.96 -3.30
CA LYS A 31 -5.80 -12.52 -4.14
C LYS A 31 -6.26 -11.53 -5.21
N VAL A 32 -6.49 -10.27 -4.82
CA VAL A 32 -6.92 -9.22 -5.76
C VAL A 32 -5.83 -8.93 -6.79
N SER A 33 -4.57 -8.82 -6.38
CA SER A 33 -3.44 -8.58 -7.28
C SER A 33 -3.22 -9.74 -8.24
N ALA A 34 -3.36 -11.00 -7.78
CA ALA A 34 -3.27 -12.19 -8.63
C ALA A 34 -4.39 -12.19 -9.67
N LEU A 35 -5.63 -11.98 -9.26
CA LEU A 35 -6.78 -11.93 -10.18
C LEU A 35 -6.61 -10.85 -11.24
N ALA A 36 -6.20 -9.64 -10.82
CA ALA A 36 -5.95 -8.51 -11.72
C ALA A 36 -4.83 -8.81 -12.71
N PHE A 37 -3.73 -9.43 -12.25
CA PHE A 37 -2.63 -9.85 -13.10
C PHE A 37 -3.08 -10.89 -14.15
N PHE A 38 -3.76 -11.95 -13.74
CA PHE A 38 -4.22 -12.98 -14.68
C PHE A 38 -5.22 -12.42 -15.70
N ALA A 39 -6.15 -11.56 -15.27
CA ALA A 39 -7.08 -10.89 -16.18
C ALA A 39 -6.34 -10.00 -17.19
N ALA A 40 -5.40 -9.18 -16.75
CA ALA A 40 -4.60 -8.32 -17.61
C ALA A 40 -3.70 -9.14 -18.56
N ALA A 41 -3.12 -10.24 -18.09
CA ALA A 41 -2.31 -11.14 -18.92
C ALA A 41 -3.16 -11.79 -20.02
N LEU A 42 -4.36 -12.27 -19.70
CA LEU A 42 -5.28 -12.83 -20.69
C LEU A 42 -5.63 -11.81 -21.77
N VAL A 43 -6.00 -10.59 -21.38
CA VAL A 43 -6.29 -9.51 -22.31
C VAL A 43 -5.07 -9.18 -23.16
N GLY A 44 -3.89 -9.11 -22.56
CA GLY A 44 -2.63 -8.87 -23.28
C GLY A 44 -2.31 -9.96 -24.32
N ILE A 45 -2.52 -11.23 -23.96
CA ILE A 45 -2.33 -12.37 -24.89
C ILE A 45 -3.31 -12.26 -26.08
N LEU A 46 -4.60 -12.04 -25.80
CA LEU A 46 -5.61 -11.87 -26.86
C LEU A 46 -5.28 -10.71 -27.77
N TRP A 47 -4.80 -9.59 -27.20
CA TRP A 47 -4.36 -8.43 -27.94
C TRP A 47 -3.20 -8.74 -28.88
N VAL A 48 -2.16 -9.42 -28.37
CA VAL A 48 -0.98 -9.82 -29.16
C VAL A 48 -1.37 -10.79 -30.27
N VAL A 49 -2.21 -11.79 -29.96
CA VAL A 49 -2.72 -12.76 -30.96
C VAL A 49 -3.48 -12.07 -32.09
N PHE A 50 -4.19 -11.00 -31.78
CA PHE A 50 -4.92 -10.22 -32.80
C PHE A 50 -3.97 -9.36 -33.67
N PHE A 51 -2.99 -8.69 -33.07
CA PHE A 51 -2.15 -7.72 -33.77
C PHE A 51 -0.94 -8.35 -34.47
N ILE A 52 -0.37 -9.46 -33.98
CA ILE A 52 0.77 -10.13 -34.65
C ILE A 52 0.44 -10.57 -36.08
N PRO A 53 -0.69 -11.25 -36.38
CA PRO A 53 -1.04 -11.58 -37.76
C PRO A 53 -1.23 -10.35 -38.65
N SER A 54 -1.71 -9.24 -38.07
CA SER A 54 -1.89 -7.98 -38.78
C SER A 54 -0.56 -7.35 -39.21
N PHE A 55 0.51 -7.54 -38.42
CA PHE A 55 1.87 -7.15 -38.77
C PHE A 55 2.33 -7.82 -40.06
N PHE A 56 2.16 -9.14 -40.18
CA PHE A 56 2.58 -9.91 -41.35
C PHE A 56 1.71 -9.65 -42.61
N LYS A 57 0.50 -9.14 -42.44
CA LYS A 57 -0.42 -8.78 -43.52
C LYS A 57 -0.37 -7.30 -43.85
N ALA A 58 0.50 -6.53 -43.24
CA ALA A 58 0.58 -5.09 -43.46
C ALA A 58 1.00 -4.77 -44.89
N PRO A 59 0.37 -3.76 -45.55
CA PRO A 59 0.61 -3.43 -46.96
C PRO A 59 2.01 -2.85 -47.18
N ASN A 60 2.63 -2.29 -46.18
CA ASN A 60 4.02 -1.78 -46.22
C ASN A 60 4.67 -1.83 -44.86
N PHE A 61 6.00 -1.64 -44.86
CA PHE A 61 6.84 -1.72 -43.62
C PHE A 61 6.38 -0.73 -42.52
N GLY A 62 5.96 0.48 -42.88
CA GLY A 62 5.51 1.50 -41.93
C GLY A 62 4.28 1.06 -41.14
N PHE A 63 3.27 0.48 -41.81
CA PHE A 63 2.09 -0.09 -41.16
C PHE A 63 2.47 -1.30 -40.29
N GLY A 64 3.41 -2.14 -40.75
CA GLY A 64 3.93 -3.25 -39.95
C GLY A 64 4.51 -2.78 -38.63
N VAL A 65 5.39 -1.78 -38.64
CA VAL A 65 5.96 -1.19 -37.43
C VAL A 65 4.89 -0.62 -36.51
N LEU A 66 3.87 0.05 -37.05
CA LEU A 66 2.76 0.59 -36.29
C LEU A 66 2.01 -0.54 -35.54
N PHE A 67 1.64 -1.61 -36.22
CA PHE A 67 0.96 -2.76 -35.61
C PHE A 67 1.82 -3.43 -34.52
N PHE A 68 3.12 -3.54 -34.73
CA PHE A 68 4.05 -4.07 -33.73
C PHE A 68 4.10 -3.21 -32.46
N LEU A 69 4.17 -1.87 -32.61
CA LEU A 69 4.11 -0.94 -31.47
C LEU A 69 2.78 -1.06 -30.72
N PHE A 70 1.65 -1.16 -31.41
CA PHE A 70 0.36 -1.39 -30.76
C PHE A 70 0.31 -2.73 -30.01
N ALA A 71 0.93 -3.79 -30.54
CA ALA A 71 1.02 -5.06 -29.84
C ALA A 71 1.78 -4.92 -28.51
N ILE A 72 2.91 -4.21 -28.51
CA ILE A 72 3.69 -3.95 -27.30
C ILE A 72 2.88 -3.12 -26.28
N VAL A 73 2.26 -2.02 -26.70
CA VAL A 73 1.49 -1.14 -25.83
C VAL A 73 0.32 -1.90 -25.16
N GLY A 74 -0.31 -2.83 -25.85
CA GLY A 74 -1.39 -3.67 -25.30
C GLY A 74 -0.94 -4.59 -24.15
N THR A 75 0.36 -4.87 -24.03
CA THR A 75 0.88 -5.68 -22.91
C THR A 75 1.20 -4.86 -21.65
N VAL A 76 1.29 -3.53 -21.74
CA VAL A 76 1.67 -2.64 -20.62
C VAL A 76 0.82 -2.87 -19.35
N PRO A 77 -0.52 -3.02 -19.44
CA PRO A 77 -1.33 -3.29 -18.25
C PRO A 77 -0.92 -4.57 -17.52
N ALA A 78 -0.54 -5.63 -18.25
CA ALA A 78 -0.08 -6.88 -17.65
C ALA A 78 1.23 -6.69 -16.88
N TRP A 79 2.18 -5.90 -17.40
CA TRP A 79 3.44 -5.59 -16.71
C TRP A 79 3.22 -4.78 -15.43
N VAL A 80 2.33 -3.79 -15.47
CA VAL A 80 1.98 -3.00 -14.28
C VAL A 80 1.34 -3.89 -13.21
N MET A 81 0.42 -4.78 -13.58
CA MET A 81 -0.21 -5.71 -12.64
C MET A 81 0.77 -6.75 -12.11
N LEU A 82 1.75 -7.20 -12.92
CA LEU A 82 2.82 -8.08 -12.50
C LEU A 82 3.67 -7.44 -11.40
N ALA A 83 4.03 -6.17 -11.55
CA ALA A 83 4.79 -5.45 -10.53
C ALA A 83 4.03 -5.35 -9.20
N GLY A 84 2.71 -5.08 -9.25
CA GLY A 84 1.84 -5.08 -8.07
C GLY A 84 1.74 -6.45 -7.40
N PHE A 85 1.62 -7.51 -8.19
CA PHE A 85 1.57 -8.88 -7.70
C PHE A 85 2.90 -9.31 -7.06
N ALA A 86 4.04 -8.99 -7.70
CA ALA A 86 5.37 -9.28 -7.17
C ALA A 86 5.60 -8.59 -5.83
N LYS A 87 5.17 -7.32 -5.68
CA LYS A 87 5.22 -6.60 -4.41
C LYS A 87 4.41 -7.30 -3.32
N ALA A 88 3.17 -7.70 -3.61
CA ALA A 88 2.32 -8.41 -2.66
C ALA A 88 2.92 -9.76 -2.23
N LEU A 89 3.62 -10.47 -3.15
CA LEU A 89 4.34 -11.70 -2.85
C LEU A 89 5.53 -11.46 -1.92
N ILE A 90 6.30 -10.39 -2.12
CA ILE A 90 7.42 -10.01 -1.26
C ILE A 90 6.92 -9.71 0.15
N GLU A 91 5.87 -8.90 0.29
CA GLU A 91 5.25 -8.59 1.58
C GLU A 91 4.73 -9.87 2.27
N TYR A 92 4.12 -10.79 1.53
CA TYR A 92 3.68 -12.09 2.06
C TYR A 92 4.86 -12.94 2.55
N LYS A 93 5.98 -12.94 1.83
CA LYS A 93 7.19 -13.66 2.24
C LYS A 93 7.76 -13.11 3.55
N HIS A 94 7.86 -11.79 3.71
CA HIS A 94 8.29 -11.16 4.96
C HIS A 94 7.38 -11.55 6.14
N LEU A 95 6.06 -11.55 5.94
CA LEU A 95 5.09 -12.00 6.95
C LEU A 95 5.27 -13.47 7.32
N LYS A 96 5.56 -14.34 6.34
CA LYS A 96 5.78 -15.77 6.58
C LYS A 96 7.05 -16.03 7.37
N ASN A 97 8.10 -15.25 7.12
CA ASN A 97 9.40 -15.38 7.78
C ASN A 97 9.41 -14.73 9.20
N GLY A 98 8.35 -14.03 9.59
CA GLY A 98 8.32 -13.30 10.86
C GLY A 98 9.20 -12.05 10.89
N ASP A 99 9.55 -11.50 9.74
CA ASP A 99 10.40 -10.32 9.56
C ASP A 99 9.67 -9.01 9.92
N ILE A 100 8.88 -9.03 11.00
CA ILE A 100 8.15 -7.86 11.49
C ILE A 100 8.88 -7.32 12.72
N GLU A 101 9.11 -6.02 12.71
CA GLU A 101 9.66 -5.28 13.84
C GLU A 101 8.62 -4.27 14.35
N ILE A 102 8.62 -4.08 15.66
CA ILE A 102 7.78 -3.13 16.35
C ILE A 102 8.68 -2.24 17.18
N VAL A 103 8.63 -0.94 16.91
CA VAL A 103 9.41 0.05 17.64
C VAL A 103 8.53 1.17 18.16
N THR A 104 8.93 1.78 19.26
CA THR A 104 8.28 2.99 19.78
C THR A 104 9.00 4.21 19.24
N ARG A 105 8.24 5.15 18.66
CA ARG A 105 8.77 6.44 18.20
C ARG A 105 7.80 7.58 18.52
N PRO A 106 8.32 8.76 18.86
CA PRO A 106 7.52 9.95 19.00
C PRO A 106 7.14 10.50 17.62
N LEU A 107 5.97 11.12 17.55
CA LEU A 107 5.55 11.88 16.40
C LEU A 107 6.40 13.16 16.30
N LEU A 108 7.18 13.29 15.23
CA LEU A 108 8.07 14.45 15.04
C LEU A 108 7.32 15.70 14.59
N TYR A 109 6.49 15.56 13.57
CA TYR A 109 5.63 16.65 13.09
C TYR A 109 4.49 16.10 12.24
N LYS A 110 3.53 16.97 11.99
CA LYS A 110 2.39 16.70 11.12
C LYS A 110 2.46 17.59 9.89
N SER A 111 2.07 17.07 8.76
CA SER A 111 1.96 17.86 7.53
C SER A 111 0.65 17.61 6.82
N GLN A 112 0.24 18.58 6.00
CA GLN A 112 -0.88 18.44 5.09
C GLN A 112 -0.40 18.73 3.68
N LYS A 113 -0.81 17.89 2.74
CA LYS A 113 -0.49 18.03 1.32
C LYS A 113 -1.76 17.94 0.50
N GLU A 114 -1.87 18.80 -0.48
CA GLU A 114 -2.90 18.64 -1.50
C GLU A 114 -2.50 17.55 -2.48
N VAL A 115 -3.32 16.53 -2.55
CA VAL A 115 -3.13 15.37 -3.42
C VAL A 115 -4.21 15.37 -4.49
N ARG A 116 -3.78 15.21 -5.72
CA ARG A 116 -4.69 15.09 -6.85
C ARG A 116 -5.29 13.69 -6.89
N ILE A 117 -6.62 13.58 -6.75
CA ILE A 117 -7.35 12.32 -6.80
C ILE A 117 -8.21 12.29 -8.04
N TYR A 118 -8.15 11.16 -8.74
CA TYR A 118 -9.02 10.90 -9.87
C TYR A 118 -10.21 10.04 -9.41
N CYS A 119 -11.40 10.63 -9.39
CA CYS A 119 -12.61 9.95 -8.96
C CYS A 119 -13.76 10.28 -9.93
N ASN A 120 -14.50 9.25 -10.37
CA ASN A 120 -15.65 9.39 -11.26
C ASN A 120 -15.38 10.24 -12.52
N LYS A 121 -14.28 9.97 -13.22
CA LYS A 121 -13.84 10.69 -14.44
C LYS A 121 -13.53 12.19 -14.22
N ARG A 122 -13.43 12.63 -12.96
CA ARG A 122 -13.05 14.00 -12.59
C ARG A 122 -11.84 14.00 -11.68
N THR A 123 -10.98 14.95 -11.90
CA THR A 123 -9.87 15.20 -11.01
C THR A 123 -10.31 16.15 -9.90
N ARG A 124 -10.07 15.79 -8.65
CA ARG A 124 -10.30 16.65 -7.49
C ARG A 124 -9.01 16.76 -6.69
N TRP A 125 -8.79 17.93 -6.11
CA TRP A 125 -7.77 18.12 -5.10
C TRP A 125 -8.34 17.73 -3.75
N GLN A 126 -7.60 16.94 -3.00
CA GLN A 126 -7.96 16.55 -1.63
C GLN A 126 -6.77 16.79 -0.72
N THR A 127 -7.02 17.50 0.38
CA THR A 127 -6.03 17.66 1.43
C THR A 127 -5.89 16.33 2.18
N ARG A 128 -4.68 15.80 2.23
CA ARG A 128 -4.33 14.62 3.03
C ARG A 128 -3.36 15.01 4.12
N SER A 129 -3.57 14.41 5.28
CA SER A 129 -2.78 14.62 6.48
C SER A 129 -1.77 13.50 6.63
N PHE A 130 -0.54 13.84 7.05
CA PHE A 130 0.56 12.90 7.20
C PHE A 130 1.22 13.06 8.56
N PHE A 131 1.66 11.94 9.13
CA PHE A 131 2.53 11.85 10.29
C PHE A 131 3.95 11.53 9.84
N HIS A 132 4.91 12.14 10.52
CA HIS A 132 6.33 11.95 10.26
C HIS A 132 7.02 11.39 11.51
N PHE A 133 7.70 10.28 11.36
CA PHE A 133 8.47 9.59 12.39
C PHE A 133 9.93 9.51 11.96
N GLU A 134 10.86 9.58 12.92
CA GLU A 134 12.27 9.49 12.63
C GLU A 134 12.65 8.14 12.01
N GLY A 135 13.31 8.18 10.84
CA GLY A 135 13.79 6.99 10.14
C GLY A 135 12.75 6.26 9.29
N PHE A 136 11.52 6.78 9.23
CA PHE A 136 10.42 6.17 8.46
C PHE A 136 9.88 7.10 7.38
N ASP A 137 9.25 6.50 6.37
CA ASP A 137 8.50 7.23 5.37
C ASP A 137 7.26 7.88 5.98
N GLU A 138 6.77 8.94 5.34
CA GLU A 138 5.55 9.62 5.78
C GLU A 138 4.35 8.67 5.77
N LEU A 139 3.56 8.71 6.85
CA LEU A 139 2.36 7.90 7.01
C LEU A 139 1.11 8.74 6.83
N TRP A 140 0.22 8.30 5.96
CA TRP A 140 -1.10 8.91 5.85
C TRP A 140 -1.89 8.72 7.14
N ALA A 141 -2.35 9.83 7.73
CA ALA A 141 -3.17 9.86 8.94
C ALA A 141 -4.63 10.13 8.60
N SER A 142 -5.55 9.39 9.24
CA SER A 142 -6.98 9.75 9.14
C SER A 142 -7.23 11.12 9.76
N PRO A 143 -8.32 11.83 9.38
CA PRO A 143 -8.66 13.11 10.00
C PRO A 143 -8.76 13.05 11.52
N GLU A 144 -9.32 11.97 12.06
CA GLU A 144 -9.45 11.73 13.50
C GLU A 144 -8.08 11.59 14.17
N MET A 145 -7.18 10.78 13.61
CA MET A 145 -5.81 10.66 14.12
C MET A 145 -5.08 11.99 14.06
N TYR A 146 -5.22 12.73 12.96
CA TYR A 146 -4.54 14.00 12.80
C TYR A 146 -4.97 15.06 13.82
N GLN A 147 -6.24 15.04 14.24
CA GLN A 147 -6.78 15.96 15.26
C GLN A 147 -6.38 15.56 16.67
N ASN A 148 -6.42 14.26 16.99
CA ASN A 148 -6.28 13.75 18.36
C ASN A 148 -4.85 13.61 18.87
N PHE A 149 -3.85 13.61 17.97
CA PHE A 149 -2.46 13.44 18.34
C PHE A 149 -1.63 14.67 18.00
N THR A 150 -0.62 14.93 18.83
CA THR A 150 0.23 16.11 18.74
C THR A 150 1.71 15.71 18.68
N TRP A 151 2.58 16.66 18.40
CA TRP A 151 4.03 16.49 18.47
C TRP A 151 4.45 15.90 19.81
N GLY A 152 5.34 14.93 19.78
CA GLY A 152 5.84 14.21 20.96
C GLY A 152 4.97 13.05 21.44
N ASP A 153 3.73 12.88 20.92
CA ASP A 153 2.95 11.69 21.21
C ASP A 153 3.65 10.43 20.67
N GLU A 154 3.70 9.39 21.50
CA GLU A 154 4.39 8.16 21.16
C GLU A 154 3.47 7.14 20.49
N PHE A 155 4.06 6.40 19.54
CA PHE A 155 3.38 5.37 18.75
C PHE A 155 4.22 4.10 18.68
N TYR A 156 3.55 2.95 18.73
CA TYR A 156 4.11 1.69 18.24
C TYR A 156 4.04 1.69 16.72
N ILE A 157 5.19 1.58 16.08
CA ILE A 157 5.33 1.53 14.62
C ILE A 157 5.65 0.10 14.24
N VAL A 158 4.82 -0.47 13.36
CA VAL A 158 4.97 -1.81 12.81
C VAL A 158 5.49 -1.70 11.38
N TYR A 159 6.59 -2.36 11.09
CA TYR A 159 7.23 -2.32 9.77
C TYR A 159 7.95 -3.65 9.48
N TYR A 160 8.28 -3.89 8.21
CA TYR A 160 9.11 -5.03 7.82
C TYR A 160 10.58 -4.69 7.99
N LYS A 161 11.34 -5.65 8.51
CA LYS A 161 12.79 -5.52 8.71
C LYS A 161 13.49 -5.05 7.44
N GLY A 162 14.28 -3.98 7.57
CA GLY A 162 14.97 -3.35 6.44
C GLY A 162 14.11 -2.41 5.57
N SER A 163 12.81 -2.24 5.88
CA SER A 163 11.94 -1.28 5.21
C SER A 163 11.79 0.00 6.02
N LYS A 164 11.71 1.14 5.36
CA LYS A 164 11.30 2.41 5.98
C LYS A 164 9.80 2.63 5.94
N LYS A 165 9.09 1.79 5.17
CA LYS A 165 7.64 1.89 5.03
C LYS A 165 6.95 1.41 6.29
N VAL A 166 6.13 2.28 6.86
CA VAL A 166 5.26 1.95 8.00
C VAL A 166 4.05 1.17 7.50
N GLU A 167 3.82 -0.01 8.07
CA GLU A 167 2.66 -0.83 7.75
C GLU A 167 1.46 -0.51 8.64
N LYS A 168 1.69 -0.35 9.94
CA LYS A 168 0.66 0.05 10.92
C LYS A 168 1.25 0.87 12.05
N VAL A 169 0.41 1.70 12.66
CA VAL A 169 0.75 2.45 13.88
C VAL A 169 -0.35 2.30 14.92
N PHE A 170 0.06 2.29 16.18
CA PHE A 170 -0.82 2.22 17.34
C PHE A 170 -0.40 3.26 18.37
N PRO A 171 -1.23 4.25 18.69
CA PRO A 171 -0.89 5.26 19.70
C PRO A 171 -0.75 4.64 21.09
N LEU A 172 0.35 4.93 21.81
CA LEU A 172 0.56 4.45 23.17
C LEU A 172 -0.52 4.89 24.16
N LYS A 173 -1.14 6.03 23.92
CA LYS A 173 -2.26 6.52 24.73
C LYS A 173 -3.48 5.58 24.70
N MET A 174 -3.68 4.87 23.59
CA MET A 174 -4.85 4.01 23.36
C MET A 174 -4.53 2.52 23.45
N TYR A 175 -3.28 2.14 23.26
CA TYR A 175 -2.87 0.75 23.15
C TYR A 175 -1.71 0.43 24.11
N GLU A 176 -1.71 -0.79 24.65
CA GLU A 176 -0.62 -1.39 25.40
C GLU A 176 -0.11 -2.60 24.63
N TYR A 177 1.16 -2.60 24.24
CA TYR A 177 1.78 -3.74 23.58
C TYR A 177 2.27 -4.75 24.60
N ARG A 178 1.94 -6.02 24.38
CA ARG A 178 2.45 -7.17 25.12
C ARG A 178 3.05 -8.18 24.16
N GLU A 179 4.23 -8.64 24.47
CA GLU A 179 4.90 -9.70 23.69
C GLU A 179 4.14 -11.03 23.70
#